data_4921422b1e686c0b016d478f03c8b6a1
#
_entry.id   4921422b1e686c0b016d478f03c8b6a1
#
_cell.length_a   1.000
_cell.length_b   1.000
_cell.length_c   1.000
_cell.angle_alpha   90.00
_cell.angle_beta   90.00
_cell.angle_gamma   90.00
#
_symmetry.space_group_name_H-M   'P 1'
#
loop_
_entity.id
_entity.type
_entity.pdbx_description
1 polymer ?
#
loop_
_entity_poly.entity_id
_entity_poly.type
_entity_poly.pdbx_seq_one_letter_code
_entity_poly.pdbx_strand_id
1 'polypeptide(L)'
;WTIIGQIYDRIDYPGFSEMKRYGDGSWAPALRYHDGKFWMFVCMPNDGLFMSTATNPAGPWSPLHCVKSAGGWEDPCPFWDEDGQAYVGRSQLGGGPIYIHKMSADGTRLLDDGQKVYEGPVAEGTKLFKKDGYYYISIPEGGVGSGWQTVMRSKDIYGPYESKRVLEMGVTKVNGPHQGALVDTPEGEWWFYHFQSADPQGRVVHLQPVVWEDGFPVIGMDYDKNGVGEPMKVCKKPSIECNVTPHAPQSSDDFASDKLALQWQFNHNPANENWSLTSRPGWLEIKALKAENVRESRNQFTQKTMGYKGEAVIRMDYSDMTEGQRAGLECIGDKFCGAGILMQIDGGVLKPVVYYENEGQVKLIKTIEGADDRIVYVKLAIDALTNNHQFSYSLDGQNYLDCGDSFREGSRDWKGSRVGLYSYNTKADGGSAWFDSFEYKFDGPGGLAAEE
;
A
#
# COMPACT_ATOMS: atom_id res chain seq x y z
N TRP A 1 -12.20 7.59 -6.33
CA TRP A 1 -11.24 6.58 -6.79
C TRP A 1 -11.93 5.24 -6.95
N THR A 2 -11.58 4.49 -7.98
CA THR A 2 -12.06 3.12 -8.21
C THR A 2 -10.86 2.23 -8.40
N ILE A 3 -10.81 1.09 -7.72
CA ILE A 3 -9.81 0.05 -7.96
C ILE A 3 -10.25 -0.69 -9.22
N ILE A 4 -9.44 -0.68 -10.27
CA ILE A 4 -9.77 -1.26 -11.59
C ILE A 4 -9.10 -2.60 -11.85
N GLY A 5 -8.10 -2.99 -11.08
CA GLY A 5 -7.37 -4.24 -11.23
C GLY A 5 -6.16 -4.33 -10.32
N GLN A 6 -5.54 -5.48 -10.33
CA GLN A 6 -4.25 -5.76 -9.70
C GLN A 6 -3.27 -6.23 -10.77
N ILE A 7 -2.00 -5.86 -10.64
CA ILE A 7 -0.99 -6.18 -11.65
C ILE A 7 -0.53 -7.63 -11.50
N TYR A 8 -0.42 -8.12 -10.26
CA TYR A 8 -0.17 -9.52 -9.93
C TYR A 8 -0.77 -9.84 -8.56
N ASP A 9 -1.16 -11.08 -8.37
CA ASP A 9 -1.80 -11.61 -7.17
C ASP A 9 -0.80 -12.32 -6.25
N ARG A 10 0.39 -12.63 -6.76
CA ARG A 10 1.48 -13.28 -6.04
C ARG A 10 2.84 -12.90 -6.62
N ILE A 11 3.87 -13.05 -5.81
CA ILE A 11 5.27 -12.89 -6.23
C ILE A 11 5.82 -14.27 -6.60
N ASP A 12 5.94 -14.54 -7.91
CA ASP A 12 6.50 -15.78 -8.44
C ASP A 12 8.03 -15.75 -8.52
N TYR A 13 8.67 -15.35 -7.42
CA TYR A 13 10.10 -15.47 -7.27
C TYR A 13 10.43 -16.81 -6.60
N PRO A 14 11.39 -17.59 -7.09
CA PRO A 14 11.71 -18.90 -6.53
C PRO A 14 12.00 -18.84 -5.03
N GLY A 15 11.24 -19.60 -4.25
CA GLY A 15 11.39 -19.68 -2.80
C GLY A 15 10.74 -18.54 -2.02
N PHE A 16 10.10 -17.53 -2.67
CA PHE A 16 9.49 -16.41 -1.94
C PHE A 16 8.36 -16.88 -1.00
N SER A 17 7.56 -17.85 -1.42
CA SER A 17 6.43 -18.36 -0.62
C SER A 17 6.86 -19.03 0.68
N GLU A 18 8.08 -19.59 0.74
CA GLU A 18 8.65 -20.26 1.90
C GLU A 18 9.42 -19.30 2.83
N MET A 19 9.65 -18.07 2.40
CA MET A 19 10.40 -17.08 3.17
C MET A 19 9.51 -16.35 4.19
N LYS A 20 10.06 -16.07 5.37
CA LYS A 20 9.44 -15.18 6.37
C LYS A 20 9.80 -13.72 6.04
N ARG A 21 9.39 -13.22 4.88
CA ARG A 21 9.72 -11.86 4.42
C ARG A 21 8.50 -10.93 4.48
N TYR A 22 7.90 -10.82 5.64
CA TYR A 22 6.84 -9.84 5.87
C TYR A 22 7.43 -8.42 5.86
N GLY A 23 6.88 -7.53 5.03
CA GLY A 23 7.41 -6.19 4.80
C GLY A 23 8.41 -6.08 3.64
N ASP A 24 8.90 -7.18 3.12
CA ASP A 24 9.66 -7.25 1.85
C ASP A 24 8.68 -7.21 0.65
N GLY A 25 9.09 -7.72 -0.48
CA GLY A 25 8.25 -7.78 -1.69
C GLY A 25 8.34 -6.51 -2.50
N SER A 26 7.19 -6.07 -3.05
CA SER A 26 7.14 -4.96 -4.01
C SER A 26 7.24 -3.61 -3.33
N TRP A 27 8.24 -2.82 -3.72
CA TRP A 27 8.39 -1.46 -3.27
C TRP A 27 7.82 -0.48 -4.31
N ALA A 28 8.20 0.80 -4.30
CA ALA A 28 7.61 1.84 -5.14
C ALA A 28 7.68 1.50 -6.64
N PRO A 29 6.56 1.23 -7.32
CA PRO A 29 6.54 0.94 -8.75
C PRO A 29 6.54 2.21 -9.59
N ALA A 30 6.96 2.10 -10.85
CA ALA A 30 6.70 3.08 -11.87
C ALA A 30 5.74 2.51 -12.91
N LEU A 31 4.77 3.33 -13.32
CA LEU A 31 3.85 3.03 -14.42
C LEU A 31 4.13 3.98 -15.57
N ARG A 32 4.24 3.43 -16.79
CA ARG A 32 4.41 4.20 -18.04
C ARG A 32 3.50 3.64 -19.12
N TYR A 33 3.10 4.52 -20.03
CA TYR A 33 2.45 4.11 -21.27
C TYR A 33 3.43 4.36 -22.43
N HIS A 34 3.70 3.32 -23.20
CA HIS A 34 4.59 3.38 -24.34
C HIS A 34 4.19 2.32 -25.35
N ASP A 35 4.17 2.69 -26.65
CA ASP A 35 3.88 1.81 -27.78
C ASP A 35 2.61 0.94 -27.59
N GLY A 36 1.50 1.61 -27.24
CA GLY A 36 0.19 0.95 -27.09
C GLY A 36 0.04 0.07 -25.85
N LYS A 37 0.99 0.10 -24.91
CA LYS A 37 0.99 -0.71 -23.70
C LYS A 37 1.27 0.12 -22.45
N PHE A 38 0.70 -0.35 -21.35
CA PHE A 38 1.12 0.04 -20.00
C PHE A 38 2.28 -0.86 -19.57
N TRP A 39 3.27 -0.25 -18.95
CA TRP A 39 4.50 -0.88 -18.47
C TRP A 39 4.62 -0.58 -16.97
N MET A 40 4.66 -1.61 -16.15
CA MET A 40 4.96 -1.50 -14.73
C MET A 40 6.38 -2.04 -14.49
N PHE A 41 7.19 -1.23 -13.82
CA PHE A 41 8.50 -1.64 -13.31
C PHE A 41 8.50 -1.52 -11.79
N VAL A 42 9.07 -2.49 -11.11
CA VAL A 42 9.14 -2.52 -9.65
C VAL A 42 10.44 -3.14 -9.19
N CYS A 43 11.04 -2.57 -8.15
CA CYS A 43 12.11 -3.25 -7.43
C CYS A 43 11.55 -4.03 -6.24
N MET A 44 12.06 -5.24 -6.07
CA MET A 44 12.04 -5.99 -4.83
C MET A 44 13.46 -5.89 -4.27
N PRO A 45 13.70 -5.10 -3.21
CA PRO A 45 15.07 -4.67 -2.86
C PRO A 45 16.06 -5.79 -2.59
N ASN A 46 15.57 -6.97 -2.18
CA ASN A 46 16.42 -8.13 -1.95
C ASN A 46 16.57 -9.03 -3.18
N ASP A 47 15.74 -8.87 -4.21
CA ASP A 47 15.60 -9.83 -5.31
C ASP A 47 15.95 -9.22 -6.68
N GLY A 48 15.60 -7.93 -6.92
CA GLY A 48 15.97 -7.27 -8.15
C GLY A 48 14.90 -6.36 -8.77
N LEU A 49 15.07 -6.12 -10.06
CA LEU A 49 14.19 -5.35 -10.91
C LEU A 49 13.26 -6.27 -11.69
N PHE A 50 11.96 -5.99 -11.61
CA PHE A 50 10.92 -6.76 -12.29
C PHE A 50 10.03 -5.85 -13.13
N MET A 51 9.35 -6.43 -14.14
CA MET A 51 8.42 -5.71 -14.99
C MET A 51 7.21 -6.58 -15.35
N SER A 52 6.12 -5.92 -15.71
CA SER A 52 4.92 -6.50 -16.29
C SER A 52 4.29 -5.51 -17.27
N THR A 53 3.54 -6.00 -18.27
CA THR A 53 2.86 -5.17 -19.27
C THR A 53 1.41 -5.56 -19.47
N ALA A 54 0.59 -4.58 -19.89
CA ALA A 54 -0.79 -4.81 -20.31
C ALA A 54 -1.20 -3.80 -21.38
N THR A 55 -2.14 -4.17 -22.26
CA THR A 55 -2.77 -3.24 -23.20
C THR A 55 -3.93 -2.46 -22.56
N ASN A 56 -4.50 -2.99 -21.48
CA ASN A 56 -5.54 -2.36 -20.66
C ASN A 56 -5.01 -2.21 -19.23
N PRO A 57 -5.09 -1.05 -18.59
CA PRO A 57 -4.59 -0.86 -17.23
C PRO A 57 -5.33 -1.71 -16.18
N ALA A 58 -6.56 -2.14 -16.48
CA ALA A 58 -7.29 -3.10 -15.64
C ALA A 58 -6.81 -4.55 -15.82
N GLY A 59 -5.91 -4.80 -16.77
CA GLY A 59 -5.39 -6.12 -17.10
C GLY A 59 -6.11 -6.79 -18.30
N PRO A 60 -5.81 -8.07 -18.58
CA PRO A 60 -4.83 -8.88 -17.86
C PRO A 60 -3.40 -8.37 -18.06
N TRP A 61 -2.60 -8.43 -17.02
CA TRP A 61 -1.18 -8.13 -17.04
C TRP A 61 -0.36 -9.37 -17.39
N SER A 62 0.79 -9.19 -18.04
CA SER A 62 1.72 -10.30 -18.28
C SER A 62 2.27 -10.85 -16.96
N PRO A 63 2.72 -12.11 -16.92
CA PRO A 63 3.46 -12.62 -15.76
C PRO A 63 4.63 -11.71 -15.41
N LEU A 64 4.93 -11.62 -14.12
CA LEU A 64 6.04 -10.81 -13.60
C LEU A 64 7.37 -11.35 -14.16
N HIS A 65 8.11 -10.49 -14.86
CA HIS A 65 9.40 -10.84 -15.48
C HIS A 65 10.54 -10.21 -14.70
N CYS A 66 11.55 -11.02 -14.33
CA CYS A 66 12.78 -10.54 -13.71
C CYS A 66 13.71 -9.95 -14.78
N VAL A 67 13.83 -8.64 -14.83
CA VAL A 67 14.73 -7.91 -15.76
C VAL A 67 16.18 -8.05 -15.33
N LYS A 68 16.41 -7.98 -14.01
CA LYS A 68 17.76 -8.11 -13.41
C LYS A 68 17.64 -8.59 -11.97
N SER A 69 18.24 -9.73 -11.66
CA SER A 69 18.47 -10.13 -10.27
C SER A 69 19.60 -9.29 -9.67
N ALA A 70 19.28 -8.53 -8.63
CA ALA A 70 20.23 -7.65 -7.93
C ALA A 70 19.67 -7.24 -6.57
N GLY A 71 20.47 -7.26 -5.52
CA GLY A 71 20.09 -6.68 -4.23
C GLY A 71 20.36 -5.19 -4.13
N GLY A 72 19.59 -4.50 -3.28
CA GLY A 72 19.83 -3.10 -2.94
C GLY A 72 19.36 -2.09 -3.99
N TRP A 73 18.40 -2.42 -4.85
CA TRP A 73 17.83 -1.52 -5.84
C TRP A 73 16.43 -1.07 -5.45
N GLU A 74 16.12 0.21 -5.71
CA GLU A 74 14.79 0.78 -5.44
C GLU A 74 14.39 1.81 -6.49
N ASP A 75 13.09 2.15 -6.54
CA ASP A 75 12.49 3.24 -7.29
C ASP A 75 12.83 3.27 -8.79
N PRO A 76 12.53 2.21 -9.54
CA PRO A 76 12.85 2.14 -10.94
C PRO A 76 11.95 3.07 -11.76
N CYS A 77 12.48 3.61 -12.87
CA CYS A 77 11.70 4.37 -13.84
C CYS A 77 12.14 4.04 -15.25
N PRO A 78 11.34 3.32 -16.04
CA PRO A 78 11.65 3.09 -17.45
C PRO A 78 11.40 4.35 -18.26
N PHE A 79 12.19 4.52 -19.31
CA PHE A 79 12.10 5.61 -20.26
C PHE A 79 12.52 5.12 -21.65
N TRP A 80 11.75 5.47 -22.67
CA TRP A 80 12.06 5.22 -24.10
C TRP A 80 12.30 6.56 -24.78
N ASP A 81 13.46 6.69 -25.41
CA ASP A 81 13.81 7.90 -26.14
C ASP A 81 13.30 7.83 -27.58
N GLU A 82 13.29 8.98 -28.25
CA GLU A 82 12.81 9.17 -29.63
C GLU A 82 13.68 8.42 -30.66
N ASP A 83 14.93 8.13 -30.32
CA ASP A 83 15.85 7.34 -31.17
C ASP A 83 15.64 5.82 -31.03
N GLY A 84 14.68 5.39 -30.18
CA GLY A 84 14.37 3.99 -29.92
C GLY A 84 15.22 3.32 -28.85
N GLN A 85 16.20 4.01 -28.28
CA GLN A 85 16.94 3.49 -27.14
C GLN A 85 16.12 3.60 -25.87
N ALA A 86 15.99 2.49 -25.15
CA ALA A 86 15.31 2.46 -23.85
C ALA A 86 16.33 2.52 -22.70
N TYR A 87 15.87 3.10 -21.59
CA TYR A 87 16.65 3.28 -20.38
C TYR A 87 15.81 2.93 -19.15
N VAL A 88 16.48 2.63 -18.04
CA VAL A 88 15.86 2.61 -16.72
C VAL A 88 16.72 3.39 -15.72
N GLY A 89 16.11 4.38 -15.08
CA GLY A 89 16.68 5.06 -13.93
C GLY A 89 16.32 4.32 -12.65
N ARG A 90 17.19 4.34 -11.67
CA ARG A 90 16.92 3.78 -10.34
C ARG A 90 17.77 4.44 -9.27
N SER A 91 17.36 4.31 -8.01
CA SER A 91 18.21 4.60 -6.86
C SER A 91 18.81 3.34 -6.23
N GLN A 92 19.83 3.55 -5.41
CA GLN A 92 20.38 2.51 -4.54
C GLN A 92 19.65 2.55 -3.20
N LEU A 93 19.28 1.41 -2.67
CA LEU A 93 18.55 1.26 -1.41
C LEU A 93 19.18 2.08 -0.27
N GLY A 94 18.33 2.82 0.43
CA GLY A 94 18.74 3.72 1.52
C GLY A 94 19.00 5.15 1.08
N GLY A 95 18.46 5.55 -0.07
CA GLY A 95 18.62 6.92 -0.60
C GLY A 95 20.03 7.18 -1.11
N GLY A 96 20.57 6.21 -1.85
CA GLY A 96 21.91 6.26 -2.41
C GLY A 96 21.97 6.93 -3.79
N PRO A 97 23.05 6.71 -4.54
CA PRO A 97 23.20 7.37 -5.86
C PRO A 97 22.13 6.92 -6.87
N ILE A 98 21.86 7.83 -7.81
CA ILE A 98 20.99 7.58 -8.95
C ILE A 98 21.82 7.01 -10.09
N TYR A 99 21.33 5.94 -10.67
CA TYR A 99 21.91 5.28 -11.83
C TYR A 99 20.96 5.30 -13.02
N ILE A 100 21.50 5.39 -14.23
CA ILE A 100 20.78 5.17 -15.48
C ILE A 100 21.44 3.99 -16.20
N HIS A 101 20.63 2.99 -16.54
CA HIS A 101 21.02 1.83 -17.33
C HIS A 101 20.42 1.91 -18.72
N LYS A 102 21.15 1.46 -19.73
CA LYS A 102 20.55 1.11 -21.02
C LYS A 102 19.73 -0.16 -20.86
N MET A 103 18.57 -0.17 -21.47
CA MET A 103 17.63 -1.26 -21.45
C MET A 103 17.26 -1.67 -22.87
N SER A 104 16.93 -2.94 -23.09
CA SER A 104 16.35 -3.39 -24.35
C SER A 104 14.99 -2.71 -24.59
N ALA A 105 14.64 -2.44 -25.84
CA ALA A 105 13.39 -1.75 -26.19
C ALA A 105 12.13 -2.49 -25.67
N ASP A 106 12.20 -3.81 -25.57
CA ASP A 106 11.17 -4.68 -25.01
C ASP A 106 11.17 -4.75 -23.48
N GLY A 107 12.00 -3.96 -22.80
CA GLY A 107 12.06 -3.85 -21.34
C GLY A 107 12.55 -5.09 -20.59
N THR A 108 12.93 -6.17 -21.30
CA THR A 108 13.15 -7.49 -20.66
C THR A 108 14.54 -7.67 -20.06
N ARG A 109 15.51 -6.81 -20.39
CA ARG A 109 16.88 -6.92 -19.90
C ARG A 109 17.63 -5.58 -19.91
N LEU A 110 18.61 -5.45 -19.03
CA LEU A 110 19.58 -4.37 -19.06
C LEU A 110 20.69 -4.69 -20.06
N LEU A 111 21.23 -3.65 -20.71
CA LEU A 111 22.27 -3.75 -21.74
C LEU A 111 23.66 -3.32 -21.23
N ASP A 112 23.71 -2.75 -20.02
CA ASP A 112 24.94 -2.30 -19.36
C ASP A 112 24.83 -2.44 -17.83
N ASP A 113 25.91 -2.08 -17.12
CA ASP A 113 25.97 -2.09 -15.66
C ASP A 113 25.43 -0.80 -15.02
N GLY A 114 25.02 0.18 -15.85
CA GLY A 114 24.50 1.48 -15.43
C GLY A 114 25.57 2.50 -15.08
N GLN A 115 25.26 3.75 -15.39
CA GLN A 115 26.11 4.89 -15.08
C GLN A 115 25.53 5.68 -13.90
N LYS A 116 26.35 5.97 -12.88
CA LYS A 116 26.00 6.90 -11.83
C LYS A 116 25.92 8.31 -12.40
N VAL A 117 24.76 8.95 -12.25
CA VAL A 117 24.51 10.31 -12.81
C VAL A 117 24.33 11.35 -11.73
N TYR A 118 23.97 10.95 -10.51
CA TYR A 118 23.78 11.86 -9.40
C TYR A 118 24.02 11.19 -8.04
N GLU A 119 24.42 11.96 -7.05
CA GLU A 119 24.50 11.59 -5.66
C GLU A 119 24.14 12.79 -4.79
N GLY A 120 23.18 12.64 -3.92
CA GLY A 120 22.67 13.68 -3.03
C GLY A 120 22.18 13.11 -1.69
N PRO A 121 21.75 13.97 -0.76
CA PRO A 121 21.33 13.53 0.56
C PRO A 121 20.00 12.76 0.49
N VAL A 122 20.04 11.44 0.67
CA VAL A 122 18.85 10.56 0.58
C VAL A 122 18.13 10.76 -0.76
N ALA A 123 18.88 10.59 -1.86
CA ALA A 123 18.36 10.73 -3.22
C ALA A 123 17.67 9.43 -3.65
N GLU A 124 16.37 9.48 -3.92
CA GLU A 124 15.56 8.29 -4.27
C GLU A 124 14.42 8.65 -5.24
N GLY A 125 13.40 7.82 -5.39
CA GLY A 125 12.17 8.17 -6.10
C GLY A 125 12.32 8.52 -7.58
N THR A 126 13.31 7.96 -8.26
CA THR A 126 13.75 8.34 -9.61
C THR A 126 12.61 8.40 -10.61
N LYS A 127 12.44 9.54 -11.31
CA LYS A 127 11.53 9.69 -12.45
C LYS A 127 12.26 10.34 -13.61
N LEU A 128 12.28 9.64 -14.76
CA LEU A 128 12.88 10.09 -16.01
C LEU A 128 11.80 10.58 -16.98
N PHE A 129 12.06 11.69 -17.66
CA PHE A 129 11.23 12.16 -18.77
C PHE A 129 12.04 13.10 -19.67
N LYS A 130 11.50 13.43 -20.86
CA LYS A 130 12.10 14.36 -21.80
C LYS A 130 11.11 15.48 -22.11
N LYS A 131 11.58 16.72 -22.12
CA LYS A 131 10.79 17.90 -22.47
C LYS A 131 11.67 18.95 -23.13
N ASP A 132 11.18 19.53 -24.23
CA ASP A 132 11.85 20.62 -24.97
C ASP A 132 13.33 20.30 -25.30
N GLY A 133 13.61 19.02 -25.63
CA GLY A 133 14.94 18.53 -25.98
C GLY A 133 15.93 18.45 -24.81
N TYR A 134 15.44 18.45 -23.56
CA TYR A 134 16.21 18.16 -22.35
C TYR A 134 15.71 16.85 -21.71
N TYR A 135 16.65 16.08 -21.19
CA TYR A 135 16.38 14.98 -20.26
C TYR A 135 16.22 15.53 -18.86
N TYR A 136 15.24 15.06 -18.17
CA TYR A 136 14.92 15.44 -16.79
C TYR A 136 14.99 14.23 -15.88
N ILE A 137 15.55 14.43 -14.69
CA ILE A 137 15.45 13.52 -13.56
C ILE A 137 14.76 14.27 -12.43
N SER A 138 13.63 13.74 -11.96
CA SER A 138 12.90 14.28 -10.80
C SER A 138 13.02 13.28 -9.65
N ILE A 139 13.53 13.75 -8.50
CA ILE A 139 13.81 12.94 -7.31
C ILE A 139 13.40 13.67 -6.04
N PRO A 140 12.89 12.97 -5.02
CA PRO A 140 12.91 13.47 -3.65
C PRO A 140 14.29 13.30 -3.03
N GLU A 141 14.63 14.20 -2.11
CA GLU A 141 15.85 14.20 -1.32
C GLU A 141 15.53 14.53 0.15
N GLY A 142 16.45 14.22 1.07
CA GLY A 142 16.34 14.59 2.48
C GLY A 142 15.38 13.74 3.33
N GLY A 143 14.77 12.71 2.74
CA GLY A 143 13.89 11.75 3.41
C GLY A 143 12.47 12.27 3.67
N VAL A 144 11.57 11.37 4.03
CA VAL A 144 10.11 11.59 4.10
C VAL A 144 9.66 12.59 5.17
N GLY A 145 10.47 12.86 6.18
CA GLY A 145 10.10 13.76 7.29
C GLY A 145 10.36 15.23 7.03
N SER A 146 11.43 15.55 6.30
CA SER A 146 11.89 16.93 6.09
C SER A 146 12.49 17.18 4.71
N GLY A 147 12.32 16.25 3.78
CA GLY A 147 12.87 16.32 2.46
C GLY A 147 12.16 17.30 1.53
N TRP A 148 12.61 17.31 0.31
CA TRP A 148 12.14 18.20 -0.75
C TRP A 148 12.20 17.48 -2.10
N GLN A 149 11.60 18.08 -3.13
CA GLN A 149 11.68 17.61 -4.51
C GLN A 149 12.76 18.39 -5.27
N THR A 150 13.68 17.67 -5.89
CA THR A 150 14.69 18.19 -6.79
C THR A 150 14.40 17.76 -8.23
N VAL A 151 14.51 18.68 -9.17
CA VAL A 151 14.46 18.40 -10.60
C VAL A 151 15.81 18.76 -11.21
N MET A 152 16.34 17.86 -12.00
CA MET A 152 17.61 18.02 -12.72
C MET A 152 17.36 17.98 -14.22
N ARG A 153 18.10 18.75 -15.01
CA ARG A 153 18.00 18.73 -16.47
C ARG A 153 19.36 18.69 -17.15
N SER A 154 19.43 18.04 -18.32
CA SER A 154 20.63 17.99 -19.16
C SER A 154 20.27 17.81 -20.63
N LYS A 155 21.18 18.17 -21.53
CA LYS A 155 21.11 17.84 -22.97
C LYS A 155 21.55 16.41 -23.27
N ASP A 156 22.27 15.78 -22.37
CA ASP A 156 22.69 14.37 -22.44
C ASP A 156 22.08 13.59 -21.31
N ILE A 157 21.58 12.37 -21.59
CA ILE A 157 20.91 11.53 -20.59
C ILE A 157 21.83 11.15 -19.42
N TYR A 158 23.13 11.16 -19.62
CA TYR A 158 24.10 10.88 -18.57
C TYR A 158 24.66 12.14 -17.90
N GLY A 159 24.17 13.34 -18.29
CA GLY A 159 24.59 14.61 -17.71
C GLY A 159 25.77 15.26 -18.47
N PRO A 160 26.39 16.29 -17.90
CA PRO A 160 26.16 16.82 -16.56
C PRO A 160 24.78 17.48 -16.40
N TYR A 161 24.23 17.31 -15.21
CA TYR A 161 22.90 17.84 -14.88
C TYR A 161 22.99 19.17 -14.12
N GLU A 162 22.17 20.14 -14.51
CA GLU A 162 21.81 21.30 -13.72
C GLU A 162 20.64 20.93 -12.80
N SER A 163 20.73 21.23 -11.51
CA SER A 163 19.71 20.84 -10.51
C SER A 163 19.05 22.05 -9.85
N LYS A 164 17.75 21.94 -9.56
CA LYS A 164 16.99 22.92 -8.80
C LYS A 164 16.05 22.23 -7.82
N ARG A 165 15.96 22.74 -6.59
CA ARG A 165 14.88 22.40 -5.67
C ARG A 165 13.60 23.07 -6.19
N VAL A 166 12.49 22.32 -6.27
CA VAL A 166 11.26 22.76 -6.94
C VAL A 166 10.01 22.64 -6.07
N LEU A 167 10.11 21.92 -4.95
CA LEU A 167 9.03 21.78 -3.96
C LEU A 167 9.64 21.46 -2.60
N GLU A 168 9.20 22.14 -1.56
CA GLU A 168 9.57 21.86 -0.17
C GLU A 168 8.37 22.09 0.78
N MET A 169 8.48 21.70 2.04
CA MET A 169 7.42 21.94 3.02
C MET A 169 7.12 23.43 3.21
N GLY A 170 8.17 24.27 3.26
CA GLY A 170 8.08 25.70 3.48
C GLY A 170 7.28 26.05 4.71
N VAL A 171 6.34 26.99 4.58
CA VAL A 171 5.45 27.44 5.68
C VAL A 171 4.25 26.51 5.90
N THR A 172 4.09 25.48 5.09
CA THR A 172 2.94 24.56 5.15
C THR A 172 3.12 23.48 6.22
N LYS A 173 2.10 22.63 6.40
CA LYS A 173 2.17 21.45 7.29
C LYS A 173 2.38 20.14 6.54
N VAL A 174 2.54 20.19 5.22
CA VAL A 174 2.76 19.00 4.38
C VAL A 174 4.25 18.69 4.40
N ASN A 175 4.64 17.75 5.26
CA ASN A 175 6.04 17.39 5.44
C ASN A 175 6.62 16.69 4.20
N GLY A 176 7.92 16.79 4.04
CA GLY A 176 8.78 16.07 3.11
C GLY A 176 8.10 15.59 1.81
N PRO A 177 7.73 16.48 0.86
CA PRO A 177 7.12 16.06 -0.40
C PRO A 177 7.99 14.99 -1.07
N HIS A 178 7.41 13.80 -1.34
CA HIS A 178 8.21 12.63 -1.65
C HIS A 178 7.60 11.78 -2.76
N GLN A 179 8.43 11.02 -3.49
CA GLN A 179 8.06 10.05 -4.53
C GLN A 179 7.12 10.64 -5.61
N GLY A 180 7.34 11.90 -5.96
CA GLY A 180 6.46 12.62 -6.86
C GLY A 180 6.59 12.24 -8.33
N ALA A 181 5.54 12.53 -9.10
CA ALA A 181 5.54 12.37 -10.55
C ALA A 181 4.83 13.55 -11.22
N LEU A 182 5.50 14.12 -12.23
CA LEU A 182 4.92 15.11 -13.12
C LEU A 182 4.01 14.43 -14.14
N VAL A 183 2.86 15.03 -14.41
CA VAL A 183 1.90 14.59 -15.42
C VAL A 183 1.30 15.82 -16.09
N ASP A 184 1.10 15.75 -17.40
CA ASP A 184 0.41 16.75 -18.17
C ASP A 184 -1.00 16.28 -18.58
N THR A 185 -1.89 17.25 -18.82
CA THR A 185 -3.21 17.00 -19.36
C THR A 185 -3.21 17.18 -20.88
N PRO A 186 -4.21 16.67 -21.60
CA PRO A 186 -4.36 16.92 -23.03
C PRO A 186 -4.43 18.41 -23.38
N GLU A 187 -4.89 19.25 -22.43
CA GLU A 187 -4.99 20.71 -22.58
C GLU A 187 -3.68 21.44 -22.27
N GLY A 188 -2.62 20.70 -21.88
CA GLY A 188 -1.29 21.22 -21.61
C GLY A 188 -1.09 21.78 -20.21
N GLU A 189 -2.01 21.55 -19.28
CA GLU A 189 -1.79 21.83 -17.87
C GLU A 189 -0.80 20.79 -17.30
N TRP A 190 0.08 21.22 -16.39
CA TRP A 190 0.99 20.34 -15.69
C TRP A 190 0.62 20.22 -14.23
N TRP A 191 0.74 18.99 -13.72
CA TRP A 191 0.38 18.61 -12.36
C TRP A 191 1.47 17.73 -11.76
N PHE A 192 1.54 17.73 -10.42
CA PHE A 192 2.50 16.93 -9.68
C PHE A 192 1.81 16.15 -8.57
N TYR A 193 1.87 14.84 -8.64
CA TYR A 193 1.48 13.97 -7.53
C TYR A 193 2.67 13.78 -6.61
N HIS A 194 2.47 13.90 -5.32
CA HIS A 194 3.44 13.53 -4.30
C HIS A 194 2.71 13.00 -3.07
N PHE A 195 3.44 12.42 -2.11
CA PHE A 195 2.85 12.10 -0.83
C PHE A 195 3.50 12.90 0.30
N GLN A 196 2.79 12.96 1.46
CA GLN A 196 3.35 13.23 2.77
C GLN A 196 3.30 11.95 3.61
N SER A 197 4.24 11.77 4.52
CA SER A 197 4.22 10.70 5.50
C SER A 197 3.43 11.12 6.74
N ALA A 198 2.38 10.38 7.08
CA ALA A 198 1.49 10.67 8.20
C ALA A 198 1.07 9.38 8.91
N ASP A 199 1.37 9.28 10.21
CA ASP A 199 0.92 8.16 11.05
C ASP A 199 -0.53 8.37 11.50
N PRO A 200 -1.33 7.30 11.51
CA PRO A 200 -1.07 5.93 11.09
C PRO A 200 -1.41 5.66 9.61
N GLN A 201 -1.82 6.67 8.83
CA GLN A 201 -2.30 6.50 7.45
C GLN A 201 -1.20 6.09 6.46
N GLY A 202 0.06 6.34 6.80
CA GLY A 202 1.21 6.10 5.94
C GLY A 202 1.41 7.23 4.95
N ARG A 203 1.33 6.95 3.65
CA ARG A 203 1.64 7.90 2.59
C ARG A 203 0.37 8.52 2.01
N VAL A 204 0.02 9.71 2.49
CA VAL A 204 -1.14 10.48 2.03
C VAL A 204 -0.77 11.24 0.76
N VAL A 205 -1.53 11.02 -0.32
CA VAL A 205 -1.25 11.57 -1.66
C VAL A 205 -1.85 12.97 -1.81
N HIS A 206 -1.05 13.88 -2.35
CA HIS A 206 -1.42 15.24 -2.73
C HIS A 206 -1.29 15.43 -4.24
N LEU A 207 -2.07 16.37 -4.77
CA LEU A 207 -1.99 16.84 -6.15
C LEU A 207 -1.70 18.34 -6.13
N GLN A 208 -0.64 18.78 -6.84
CA GLN A 208 -0.22 20.18 -6.92
C GLN A 208 -0.24 20.68 -8.37
N PRO A 209 -0.67 21.93 -8.63
CA PRO A 209 -0.49 22.55 -9.92
C PRO A 209 1.00 22.83 -10.18
N VAL A 210 1.39 22.88 -11.44
CA VAL A 210 2.78 23.12 -11.86
C VAL A 210 2.82 24.22 -12.90
N VAL A 211 3.73 25.18 -12.70
CA VAL A 211 4.08 26.21 -13.69
C VAL A 211 5.55 26.01 -14.08
N TRP A 212 5.85 26.08 -15.38
CA TRP A 212 7.22 25.99 -15.86
C TRP A 212 7.84 27.37 -16.00
N GLU A 213 8.97 27.59 -15.31
CA GLU A 213 9.73 28.84 -15.32
C GLU A 213 11.20 28.52 -15.60
N ASP A 214 11.80 29.17 -16.59
CA ASP A 214 13.21 28.99 -17.00
C ASP A 214 13.60 27.51 -17.22
N GLY A 215 12.63 26.69 -17.66
CA GLY A 215 12.81 25.26 -17.91
C GLY A 215 12.85 24.38 -16.66
N PHE A 216 12.39 24.88 -15.50
CA PHE A 216 12.15 24.11 -14.30
C PHE A 216 10.70 24.26 -13.82
N PRO A 217 10.11 23.24 -13.20
CA PRO A 217 8.78 23.36 -12.63
C PRO A 217 8.82 24.14 -11.30
N VAL A 218 7.87 25.03 -11.09
CA VAL A 218 7.46 25.52 -9.78
C VAL A 218 6.22 24.75 -9.39
N ILE A 219 6.25 24.01 -8.30
CA ILE A 219 5.22 23.05 -7.92
C ILE A 219 4.44 23.60 -6.73
N GLY A 220 3.10 23.72 -6.85
CA GLY A 220 2.26 24.35 -5.85
C GLY A 220 2.34 25.87 -5.89
N MET A 221 2.68 26.50 -4.77
CA MET A 221 2.76 27.95 -4.63
C MET A 221 4.04 28.33 -3.89
N ASP A 222 4.75 29.31 -4.38
CA ASP A 222 5.89 29.93 -3.68
C ASP A 222 5.36 31.02 -2.72
N TYR A 223 5.05 30.63 -1.47
CA TYR A 223 4.45 31.54 -0.47
C TYR A 223 5.46 32.52 0.13
N ASP A 224 6.68 32.09 0.33
CA ASP A 224 7.74 32.88 0.96
C ASP A 224 8.66 33.60 -0.05
N LYS A 225 8.42 33.38 -1.36
CA LYS A 225 9.13 34.00 -2.50
C LYS A 225 10.63 33.67 -2.54
N ASN A 226 10.98 32.46 -2.16
CA ASN A 226 12.35 31.95 -2.23
C ASN A 226 12.69 31.28 -3.57
N GLY A 227 11.72 31.17 -4.49
CA GLY A 227 11.86 30.51 -5.80
C GLY A 227 11.63 29.00 -5.78
N VAL A 228 11.15 28.46 -4.65
CA VAL A 228 10.77 27.05 -4.47
C VAL A 228 9.28 26.96 -4.18
N GLY A 229 8.58 26.05 -4.82
CA GLY A 229 7.17 25.84 -4.55
C GLY A 229 6.90 25.15 -3.20
N GLU A 230 5.72 25.34 -2.68
CA GLU A 230 5.23 24.73 -1.45
C GLU A 230 3.87 24.08 -1.69
N PRO A 231 3.52 22.98 -0.99
CA PRO A 231 2.25 22.30 -1.20
C PRO A 231 1.05 23.18 -0.88
N MET A 232 0.14 23.31 -1.83
CA MET A 232 -1.14 23.97 -1.61
C MET A 232 -2.11 22.99 -0.94
N LYS A 233 -2.81 23.43 0.11
CA LYS A 233 -3.85 22.65 0.76
C LYS A 233 -5.11 22.54 -0.11
N VAL A 234 -5.43 23.61 -0.80
CA VAL A 234 -6.58 23.71 -1.71
C VAL A 234 -6.13 24.38 -3.01
N CYS A 235 -6.45 23.80 -4.14
CA CYS A 235 -6.21 24.39 -5.45
C CYS A 235 -7.39 24.09 -6.40
N LYS A 236 -7.46 24.84 -7.50
CA LYS A 236 -8.40 24.52 -8.58
C LYS A 236 -8.07 23.14 -9.12
N LYS A 237 -9.06 22.29 -9.33
CA LYS A 237 -8.87 20.97 -9.95
C LYS A 237 -8.41 21.10 -11.42
N PRO A 238 -7.76 20.06 -12.00
CA PRO A 238 -7.44 20.04 -13.42
C PRO A 238 -8.64 20.32 -14.31
N SER A 239 -8.43 21.05 -15.40
CA SER A 239 -9.46 21.40 -16.40
C SER A 239 -9.76 20.23 -17.33
N ILE A 240 -10.02 19.04 -16.76
CA ILE A 240 -10.38 17.84 -17.52
C ILE A 240 -11.89 17.66 -17.42
N GLU A 241 -12.57 17.49 -18.56
CA GLU A 241 -13.98 17.06 -18.54
C GLU A 241 -14.10 15.72 -17.82
N CYS A 242 -14.82 15.72 -16.72
CA CYS A 242 -15.04 14.53 -15.92
C CYS A 242 -16.51 14.45 -15.51
N ASN A 243 -17.22 13.46 -16.04
CA ASN A 243 -18.61 13.16 -15.72
C ASN A 243 -18.75 12.13 -14.60
N VAL A 244 -17.71 11.96 -13.77
CA VAL A 244 -17.70 10.98 -12.68
C VAL A 244 -18.17 11.63 -11.39
N THR A 245 -19.19 11.05 -10.76
CA THR A 245 -19.59 11.41 -9.40
C THR A 245 -18.50 10.96 -8.43
N PRO A 246 -18.00 11.85 -7.54
CA PRO A 246 -17.07 11.43 -6.50
C PRO A 246 -17.66 10.32 -5.65
N HIS A 247 -16.90 9.26 -5.42
CA HIS A 247 -17.26 8.16 -4.54
C HIS A 247 -16.06 7.66 -3.77
N ALA A 248 -16.32 7.05 -2.61
CA ALA A 248 -15.30 6.35 -1.84
C ALA A 248 -14.91 5.05 -2.55
N PRO A 249 -13.65 4.61 -2.44
CA PRO A 249 -13.25 3.29 -2.87
C PRO A 249 -14.10 2.20 -2.19
N GLN A 250 -14.32 1.09 -2.88
CA GLN A 250 -14.96 -0.08 -2.29
C GLN A 250 -14.17 -0.54 -1.06
N SER A 251 -14.86 -0.88 0.01
CA SER A 251 -14.26 -1.28 1.29
C SER A 251 -14.99 -2.45 1.93
N SER A 252 -16.31 -2.40 2.06
CA SER A 252 -17.12 -3.48 2.62
C SER A 252 -17.24 -4.65 1.65
N ASP A 253 -17.49 -5.86 2.19
CA ASP A 253 -17.69 -7.08 1.42
C ASP A 253 -18.69 -7.99 2.18
N ASP A 254 -19.68 -8.50 1.48
CA ASP A 254 -20.65 -9.49 1.96
C ASP A 254 -20.33 -10.91 1.50
N PHE A 255 -19.19 -11.09 0.83
CA PHE A 255 -18.70 -12.37 0.30
C PHE A 255 -19.71 -13.15 -0.56
N ALA A 256 -20.68 -12.45 -1.14
CA ALA A 256 -21.68 -13.05 -2.01
C ALA A 256 -21.14 -13.48 -3.38
N SER A 257 -19.99 -12.91 -3.80
CA SER A 257 -19.31 -13.25 -5.04
C SER A 257 -18.45 -14.50 -4.88
N ASP A 258 -18.31 -15.28 -5.96
CA ASP A 258 -17.32 -16.37 -6.06
C ASP A 258 -15.89 -15.88 -6.35
N LYS A 259 -15.71 -14.57 -6.54
CA LYS A 259 -14.42 -13.94 -6.81
C LYS A 259 -14.07 -12.94 -5.72
N LEU A 260 -12.82 -12.96 -5.32
CA LEU A 260 -12.29 -12.00 -4.35
C LEU A 260 -12.37 -10.58 -4.93
N ALA A 261 -12.94 -9.66 -4.15
CA ALA A 261 -13.06 -8.27 -4.54
C ALA A 261 -11.69 -7.56 -4.51
N LEU A 262 -11.52 -6.58 -5.39
CA LEU A 262 -10.21 -5.95 -5.68
C LEU A 262 -9.60 -5.15 -4.51
N GLN A 263 -10.38 -4.77 -3.51
CA GLN A 263 -9.88 -4.07 -2.32
C GLN A 263 -9.03 -4.95 -1.40
N TRP A 264 -9.17 -6.28 -1.51
CA TRP A 264 -8.44 -7.22 -0.68
C TRP A 264 -6.99 -7.40 -1.13
N GLN A 265 -6.07 -7.37 -0.19
CA GLN A 265 -4.64 -7.56 -0.41
C GLN A 265 -4.08 -8.47 0.68
N PHE A 266 -3.13 -9.29 0.31
CA PHE A 266 -2.47 -10.22 1.22
C PHE A 266 -1.19 -9.62 1.81
N ASN A 267 -0.87 -10.00 3.04
CA ASN A 267 0.37 -9.60 3.70
C ASN A 267 1.59 -10.39 3.19
N HIS A 268 1.36 -11.49 2.52
CA HIS A 268 2.35 -12.36 1.85
C HIS A 268 1.67 -13.10 0.71
N ASN A 269 2.40 -13.91 -0.08
CA ASN A 269 1.74 -14.78 -1.07
C ASN A 269 0.65 -15.62 -0.40
N PRO A 270 -0.59 -15.63 -0.91
CA PRO A 270 -1.66 -16.44 -0.36
C PRO A 270 -1.41 -17.95 -0.60
N ALA A 271 -1.82 -18.76 0.34
CA ALA A 271 -2.00 -20.20 0.18
C ALA A 271 -3.44 -20.44 -0.29
N ASN A 272 -3.65 -20.46 -1.61
CA ASN A 272 -4.98 -20.41 -2.21
C ASN A 272 -5.84 -21.64 -1.89
N GLU A 273 -5.25 -22.77 -1.55
CA GLU A 273 -5.93 -23.99 -1.10
C GLU A 273 -6.51 -23.89 0.32
N ASN A 274 -6.14 -22.84 1.04
CA ASN A 274 -6.53 -22.63 2.44
C ASN A 274 -7.53 -21.47 2.63
N TRP A 275 -8.22 -21.04 1.59
CA TRP A 275 -9.36 -20.14 1.69
C TRP A 275 -10.36 -20.38 0.55
N SER A 276 -11.62 -19.98 0.75
CA SER A 276 -12.66 -20.21 -0.27
C SER A 276 -13.83 -19.23 -0.10
N LEU A 277 -14.37 -18.78 -1.24
CA LEU A 277 -15.66 -18.07 -1.33
C LEU A 277 -16.81 -18.98 -1.80
N THR A 278 -16.51 -20.24 -2.10
CA THR A 278 -17.48 -21.17 -2.70
C THR A 278 -17.83 -22.37 -1.84
N SER A 279 -17.03 -22.69 -0.81
CA SER A 279 -17.29 -23.80 0.11
C SER A 279 -18.63 -23.61 0.88
N ARG A 280 -18.98 -22.36 1.20
CA ARG A 280 -20.26 -21.96 1.80
C ARG A 280 -20.67 -20.63 1.14
N PRO A 281 -21.62 -20.62 0.21
CA PRO A 281 -22.02 -19.40 -0.50
C PRO A 281 -22.39 -18.26 0.43
N GLY A 282 -21.87 -17.03 0.18
CA GLY A 282 -22.05 -15.88 1.05
C GLY A 282 -21.14 -15.83 2.26
N TRP A 283 -20.10 -16.67 2.29
CA TRP A 283 -19.12 -16.70 3.37
C TRP A 283 -17.69 -16.84 2.83
N LEU A 284 -16.77 -16.10 3.41
CA LEU A 284 -15.34 -16.36 3.23
C LEU A 284 -14.87 -17.41 4.25
N GLU A 285 -14.38 -18.54 3.77
CA GLU A 285 -13.66 -19.52 4.59
C GLU A 285 -12.18 -19.17 4.66
N ILE A 286 -11.60 -19.16 5.86
CA ILE A 286 -10.14 -19.12 6.05
C ILE A 286 -9.74 -20.32 6.92
N LYS A 287 -9.05 -21.29 6.28
CA LYS A 287 -8.46 -22.44 6.97
C LYS A 287 -7.15 -22.00 7.63
N ALA A 288 -7.02 -22.31 8.90
CA ALA A 288 -5.85 -21.93 9.66
C ALA A 288 -4.59 -22.67 9.20
N LEU A 289 -3.54 -21.92 8.98
CA LEU A 289 -2.17 -22.43 8.87
C LEU A 289 -1.41 -22.11 10.15
N LYS A 290 -0.38 -22.91 10.43
CA LYS A 290 0.42 -22.72 11.63
C LYS A 290 1.22 -21.41 11.55
N ALA A 291 1.08 -20.59 12.59
CA ALA A 291 1.85 -19.35 12.78
C ALA A 291 2.04 -19.06 14.27
N GLU A 292 3.04 -18.24 14.60
CA GLU A 292 3.34 -17.85 15.97
C GLU A 292 2.43 -16.72 16.46
N ASN A 293 2.06 -15.81 15.58
CA ASN A 293 1.25 -14.63 15.88
C ASN A 293 0.48 -14.17 14.62
N VAL A 294 -0.37 -13.18 14.81
CA VAL A 294 -1.19 -12.64 13.71
C VAL A 294 -0.37 -12.09 12.55
N ARG A 295 0.75 -11.41 12.81
CA ARG A 295 1.61 -10.82 11.76
C ARG A 295 2.16 -11.87 10.79
N GLU A 296 2.51 -13.06 11.28
CA GLU A 296 3.09 -14.14 10.49
C GLU A 296 2.03 -15.09 9.91
N SER A 297 0.74 -14.83 10.14
CA SER A 297 -0.32 -15.68 9.59
C SER A 297 -0.41 -15.51 8.07
N ARG A 298 -0.74 -16.60 7.37
CA ARG A 298 -1.05 -16.59 5.94
C ARG A 298 -2.52 -16.28 5.74
N ASN A 299 -2.86 -15.90 4.50
CA ASN A 299 -4.24 -15.60 4.12
C ASN A 299 -4.87 -14.51 5.01
N GLN A 300 -4.07 -13.47 5.33
CA GLN A 300 -4.62 -12.25 5.89
C GLN A 300 -5.26 -11.44 4.75
N PHE A 301 -6.57 -11.22 4.85
CA PHE A 301 -7.32 -10.40 3.92
C PHE A 301 -7.36 -8.98 4.44
N THR A 302 -6.52 -8.10 3.91
CA THR A 302 -6.33 -6.77 4.46
C THR A 302 -6.71 -5.67 3.47
N GLN A 303 -7.14 -4.54 4.02
CA GLN A 303 -7.39 -3.30 3.29
C GLN A 303 -6.65 -2.15 3.97
N LYS A 304 -6.34 -1.10 3.22
CA LYS A 304 -5.79 0.13 3.78
C LYS A 304 -6.83 0.81 4.67
N THR A 305 -6.39 1.34 5.80
CA THR A 305 -7.27 2.24 6.58
C THR A 305 -7.49 3.54 5.81
N MET A 306 -8.72 4.03 5.77
CA MET A 306 -9.14 5.19 5.02
C MET A 306 -9.83 6.20 5.92
N GLY A 307 -9.74 7.48 5.56
CA GLY A 307 -10.28 8.57 6.35
C GLY A 307 -9.50 8.85 7.62
N TYR A 308 -10.05 9.71 8.45
CA TYR A 308 -9.51 9.98 9.79
C TYR A 308 -10.20 9.14 10.86
N LYS A 309 -11.49 8.87 10.71
CA LYS A 309 -12.28 8.02 11.59
C LYS A 309 -12.97 6.94 10.81
N GLY A 310 -13.00 5.74 11.37
CA GLY A 310 -13.66 4.61 10.75
C GLY A 310 -14.06 3.54 11.75
N GLU A 311 -14.90 2.65 11.28
CA GLU A 311 -15.33 1.48 12.03
C GLU A 311 -15.40 0.27 11.10
N ALA A 312 -14.67 -0.78 11.43
CA ALA A 312 -14.76 -2.07 10.76
C ALA A 312 -15.47 -3.06 11.68
N VAL A 313 -16.45 -3.80 11.14
CA VAL A 313 -17.21 -4.82 11.86
C VAL A 313 -17.22 -6.09 11.05
N ILE A 314 -16.98 -7.23 11.71
CA ILE A 314 -17.12 -8.56 11.13
C ILE A 314 -18.19 -9.36 11.85
N ARG A 315 -18.83 -10.28 11.11
CA ARG A 315 -19.63 -11.37 11.64
C ARG A 315 -18.93 -12.68 11.32
N MET A 316 -18.53 -13.44 12.32
CA MET A 316 -17.72 -14.64 12.17
C MET A 316 -18.36 -15.84 12.85
N ASP A 317 -18.45 -16.97 12.13
CA ASP A 317 -18.82 -18.28 12.66
C ASP A 317 -17.55 -19.08 12.99
N TYR A 318 -17.42 -19.51 14.24
CA TYR A 318 -16.27 -20.25 14.77
C TYR A 318 -16.55 -21.74 15.02
N SER A 319 -17.64 -22.29 14.45
CA SER A 319 -18.09 -23.67 14.70
C SER A 319 -17.07 -24.73 14.28
N ASP A 320 -16.30 -24.48 13.21
CA ASP A 320 -15.34 -25.41 12.64
C ASP A 320 -13.89 -25.13 13.05
N MET A 321 -13.69 -24.23 14.01
CA MET A 321 -12.37 -23.93 14.55
C MET A 321 -11.86 -25.04 15.48
N THR A 322 -10.56 -25.27 15.46
CA THR A 322 -9.88 -26.33 16.22
C THR A 322 -9.02 -25.78 17.36
N GLU A 323 -8.51 -26.65 18.22
CA GLU A 323 -7.66 -26.26 19.36
C GLU A 323 -6.42 -25.47 18.92
N GLY A 324 -6.16 -24.36 19.59
CA GLY A 324 -5.04 -23.45 19.30
C GLY A 324 -5.30 -22.46 18.19
N GLN A 325 -6.42 -22.61 17.46
CA GLN A 325 -6.79 -21.69 16.37
C GLN A 325 -7.27 -20.35 16.91
N ARG A 326 -6.87 -19.29 16.21
CA ARG A 326 -7.23 -17.90 16.44
C ARG A 326 -7.75 -17.30 15.16
N ALA A 327 -8.87 -16.60 15.22
CA ALA A 327 -9.47 -15.93 14.08
C ALA A 327 -10.24 -14.68 14.50
N GLY A 328 -10.30 -13.69 13.62
CA GLY A 328 -11.00 -12.45 13.89
C GLY A 328 -10.65 -11.29 13.00
N LEU A 329 -10.70 -10.10 13.58
CA LEU A 329 -10.40 -8.81 12.97
C LEU A 329 -9.02 -8.33 13.45
N GLU A 330 -8.23 -7.78 12.54
CA GLU A 330 -6.88 -7.28 12.83
C GLU A 330 -6.68 -5.83 12.41
N CYS A 331 -5.71 -5.19 13.04
CA CYS A 331 -5.09 -3.96 12.60
C CYS A 331 -3.57 -4.18 12.55
N ILE A 332 -2.98 -3.95 11.39
CA ILE A 332 -1.55 -4.13 11.15
C ILE A 332 -0.97 -2.84 10.61
N GLY A 333 0.02 -2.32 11.32
CA GLY A 333 0.82 -1.18 10.92
C GLY A 333 2.23 -1.37 11.44
N ASP A 334 2.71 -0.43 12.22
CA ASP A 334 3.97 -0.55 12.97
C ASP A 334 3.87 -1.67 14.01
N LYS A 335 2.71 -1.76 14.63
CA LYS A 335 2.32 -2.86 15.50
C LYS A 335 1.39 -3.81 14.78
N PHE A 336 1.12 -4.95 15.41
CA PHE A 336 0.11 -5.88 14.94
C PHE A 336 -0.79 -6.27 16.10
N CYS A 337 -2.06 -5.97 15.93
CA CYS A 337 -3.09 -6.20 16.91
C CYS A 337 -4.24 -7.01 16.30
N GLY A 338 -4.80 -7.93 17.06
CA GLY A 338 -5.95 -8.74 16.63
C GLY A 338 -6.91 -9.00 17.77
N ALA A 339 -8.18 -9.16 17.44
CA ALA A 339 -9.22 -9.58 18.38
C ALA A 339 -10.18 -10.57 17.72
N GLY A 340 -10.69 -11.50 18.47
CA GLY A 340 -11.60 -12.52 17.97
C GLY A 340 -11.76 -13.70 18.89
N ILE A 341 -11.80 -14.90 18.33
CA ILE A 341 -11.95 -16.17 19.05
C ILE A 341 -10.65 -16.97 19.03
N LEU A 342 -10.24 -17.41 20.20
CA LEU A 342 -9.24 -18.44 20.43
C LEU A 342 -9.95 -19.72 20.90
N MET A 343 -9.66 -20.85 20.26
CA MET A 343 -10.14 -22.16 20.73
C MET A 343 -9.10 -22.81 21.64
N GLN A 344 -9.48 -23.10 22.88
CA GLN A 344 -8.59 -23.75 23.86
C GLN A 344 -9.27 -24.86 24.60
N ILE A 345 -8.50 -25.83 25.09
CA ILE A 345 -9.00 -26.87 26.00
C ILE A 345 -8.95 -26.34 27.42
N ASP A 346 -10.09 -26.39 28.07
CA ASP A 346 -10.27 -26.14 29.51
C ASP A 346 -11.06 -27.28 30.15
N GLY A 347 -10.47 -27.92 31.16
CA GLY A 347 -11.08 -29.11 31.82
C GLY A 347 -11.31 -30.28 30.84
N GLY A 348 -10.52 -30.42 29.78
CA GLY A 348 -10.68 -31.47 28.76
C GLY A 348 -11.76 -31.19 27.71
N VAL A 349 -12.38 -30.03 27.74
CA VAL A 349 -13.40 -29.59 26.78
C VAL A 349 -12.86 -28.44 25.93
N LEU A 350 -13.10 -28.50 24.61
CA LEU A 350 -12.75 -27.43 23.69
C LEU A 350 -13.73 -26.25 23.87
N LYS A 351 -13.20 -25.09 24.28
CA LYS A 351 -14.00 -23.89 24.58
C LYS A 351 -13.55 -22.71 23.72
N PRO A 352 -14.50 -21.92 23.19
CA PRO A 352 -14.21 -20.65 22.58
C PRO A 352 -13.97 -19.56 23.64
N VAL A 353 -12.92 -18.77 23.43
CA VAL A 353 -12.55 -17.65 24.30
C VAL A 353 -12.38 -16.39 23.46
N VAL A 354 -13.10 -15.35 23.81
CA VAL A 354 -12.82 -14.02 23.26
C VAL A 354 -11.44 -13.57 23.73
N TYR A 355 -10.59 -13.15 22.81
CA TYR A 355 -9.23 -12.75 23.10
C TYR A 355 -8.83 -11.46 22.37
N TYR A 356 -7.80 -10.83 22.88
CA TYR A 356 -7.08 -9.72 22.28
C TYR A 356 -5.60 -10.08 22.19
N GLU A 357 -4.96 -9.73 21.09
CA GLU A 357 -3.53 -9.90 20.85
C GLU A 357 -2.90 -8.57 20.47
N ASN A 358 -1.78 -8.24 21.10
CA ASN A 358 -0.97 -7.08 20.77
C ASN A 358 0.50 -7.52 20.73
N GLU A 359 1.12 -7.46 19.53
CA GLU A 359 2.51 -7.86 19.28
C GLU A 359 2.85 -9.25 19.85
N GLY A 360 1.95 -10.22 19.65
CA GLY A 360 2.08 -11.60 20.13
C GLY A 360 1.69 -11.81 21.60
N GLN A 361 1.45 -10.73 22.36
CA GLN A 361 0.95 -10.84 23.73
C GLN A 361 -0.55 -11.04 23.74
N VAL A 362 -0.99 -12.15 24.28
CA VAL A 362 -2.42 -12.56 24.29
C VAL A 362 -3.05 -12.30 25.63
N LYS A 363 -4.19 -11.60 25.62
CA LYS A 363 -5.07 -11.35 26.76
C LYS A 363 -6.40 -12.10 26.55
N LEU A 364 -6.71 -13.05 27.41
CA LEU A 364 -8.02 -13.73 27.41
C LEU A 364 -9.06 -12.81 28.05
N ILE A 365 -10.17 -12.59 27.36
CA ILE A 365 -11.21 -11.63 27.79
C ILE A 365 -12.38 -12.36 28.42
N LYS A 366 -12.96 -13.35 27.71
CA LYS A 366 -14.16 -14.06 28.18
C LYS A 366 -14.28 -15.43 27.53
N THR A 367 -14.44 -16.49 28.34
CA THR A 367 -14.88 -17.79 27.84
C THR A 367 -16.37 -17.73 27.51
N ILE A 368 -16.74 -18.22 26.32
CA ILE A 368 -18.14 -18.28 25.88
C ILE A 368 -18.71 -19.65 26.34
N GLU A 369 -19.75 -19.62 27.19
CA GLU A 369 -20.40 -20.82 27.70
C GLU A 369 -21.80 -20.93 27.07
N GLY A 370 -22.20 -22.14 26.64
CA GLY A 370 -23.56 -22.47 26.26
C GLY A 370 -24.16 -21.72 25.08
N ALA A 371 -23.35 -21.23 24.15
CA ALA A 371 -23.87 -20.57 22.96
C ALA A 371 -24.40 -21.62 21.96
N ASP A 372 -25.71 -21.58 21.68
CA ASP A 372 -26.31 -22.38 20.61
C ASP A 372 -25.84 -21.91 19.24
N ASP A 373 -25.69 -20.59 19.05
CA ASP A 373 -25.13 -19.97 17.87
C ASP A 373 -23.62 -19.67 18.06
N ARG A 374 -22.78 -20.28 17.25
CA ARG A 374 -21.34 -20.11 17.30
C ARG A 374 -20.88 -18.88 16.48
N ILE A 375 -21.56 -17.77 16.67
CA ILE A 375 -21.33 -16.49 16.00
C ILE A 375 -20.72 -15.48 16.98
N VAL A 376 -19.77 -14.73 16.52
CA VAL A 376 -19.22 -13.55 17.20
C VAL A 376 -19.15 -12.37 16.22
N TYR A 377 -19.42 -11.20 16.74
CA TYR A 377 -19.16 -9.93 16.07
C TYR A 377 -17.93 -9.29 16.70
N VAL A 378 -16.98 -8.87 15.86
CA VAL A 378 -15.81 -8.12 16.31
C VAL A 378 -15.78 -6.81 15.59
N LYS A 379 -15.54 -5.75 16.34
CA LYS A 379 -15.50 -4.38 15.84
C LYS A 379 -14.17 -3.73 16.18
N LEU A 380 -13.63 -2.95 15.24
CA LEU A 380 -12.50 -2.07 15.41
C LEU A 380 -12.94 -0.63 15.14
N ALA A 381 -12.88 0.21 16.15
CA ALA A 381 -12.99 1.66 16.00
C ALA A 381 -11.60 2.25 15.70
N ILE A 382 -11.50 3.03 14.62
CA ILE A 382 -10.28 3.66 14.14
C ILE A 382 -10.42 5.17 14.33
N ASP A 383 -9.49 5.79 15.04
CA ASP A 383 -9.33 7.24 15.13
C ASP A 383 -7.88 7.62 14.81
N ALA A 384 -7.64 7.98 13.56
CA ALA A 384 -6.32 8.36 13.08
C ALA A 384 -5.93 9.79 13.50
N LEU A 385 -6.88 10.65 13.89
CA LEU A 385 -6.57 12.00 14.38
C LEU A 385 -5.88 11.95 15.73
N THR A 386 -6.37 11.10 16.63
CA THR A 386 -5.76 10.89 17.96
C THR A 386 -4.79 9.71 17.95
N ASN A 387 -4.75 8.96 16.85
CA ASN A 387 -4.07 7.69 16.74
C ASN A 387 -4.40 6.75 17.91
N ASN A 388 -5.71 6.57 18.15
CA ASN A 388 -6.22 5.71 19.21
C ASN A 388 -7.28 4.77 18.67
N HIS A 389 -7.00 3.47 18.69
CA HIS A 389 -7.83 2.43 18.10
C HIS A 389 -8.33 1.50 19.23
N GLN A 390 -9.56 0.98 19.08
CA GLN A 390 -10.17 0.13 20.10
C GLN A 390 -10.91 -1.04 19.47
N PHE A 391 -10.60 -2.26 19.88
CA PHE A 391 -11.42 -3.42 19.60
C PHE A 391 -12.58 -3.56 20.59
N SER A 392 -13.70 -4.07 20.10
CA SER A 392 -14.83 -4.53 20.90
C SER A 392 -15.46 -5.76 20.28
N TYR A 393 -16.20 -6.54 21.07
CA TYR A 393 -16.90 -7.73 20.61
C TYR A 393 -18.35 -7.74 21.06
N SER A 394 -19.18 -8.49 20.35
CA SER A 394 -20.57 -8.74 20.70
C SER A 394 -20.97 -10.19 20.37
N LEU A 395 -21.86 -10.78 21.14
CA LEU A 395 -22.44 -12.09 20.86
C LEU A 395 -23.85 -12.00 20.25
N ASP A 396 -24.44 -10.80 20.23
CA ASP A 396 -25.79 -10.57 19.69
C ASP A 396 -25.79 -9.53 18.52
N GLY A 397 -24.64 -8.97 18.19
CA GLY A 397 -24.48 -7.95 17.15
C GLY A 397 -25.00 -6.56 17.54
N GLN A 398 -25.45 -6.36 18.77
CA GLN A 398 -26.03 -5.10 19.26
C GLN A 398 -25.26 -4.53 20.46
N ASN A 399 -24.98 -5.38 21.44
CA ASN A 399 -24.32 -4.98 22.67
C ASN A 399 -22.81 -5.28 22.59
N TYR A 400 -22.00 -4.23 22.36
CA TYR A 400 -20.55 -4.35 22.24
C TYR A 400 -19.85 -4.08 23.58
N LEU A 401 -18.89 -4.92 23.92
CA LEU A 401 -18.01 -4.81 25.07
C LEU A 401 -16.56 -4.62 24.59
N ASP A 402 -15.78 -3.84 25.31
CA ASP A 402 -14.37 -3.63 24.97
C ASP A 402 -13.58 -4.95 24.97
N CYS A 403 -12.72 -5.11 23.99
CA CYS A 403 -11.88 -6.28 23.80
C CYS A 403 -10.40 -5.85 23.85
N GLY A 404 -9.82 -5.91 25.05
CA GLY A 404 -8.46 -5.46 25.29
C GLY A 404 -8.34 -3.96 25.53
N ASP A 405 -7.11 -3.50 25.57
CA ASP A 405 -6.79 -2.08 25.76
C ASP A 405 -6.77 -1.34 24.43
N SER A 406 -7.00 -0.03 24.43
CA SER A 406 -6.79 0.78 23.25
C SER A 406 -5.30 0.81 22.86
N PHE A 407 -5.02 0.98 21.57
CA PHE A 407 -3.67 0.93 21.04
C PHE A 407 -3.42 2.04 20.02
N ARG A 408 -2.15 2.28 19.74
CA ARG A 408 -1.69 3.20 18.70
C ARG A 408 -0.97 2.43 17.62
N GLU A 409 -1.17 2.84 16.39
CA GLU A 409 -0.48 2.34 15.21
C GLU A 409 0.53 3.35 14.67
N GLY A 410 1.53 2.85 13.95
CA GLY A 410 2.46 3.62 13.15
C GLY A 410 2.38 3.26 11.68
N SER A 411 3.17 3.92 10.86
CA SER A 411 3.23 3.69 9.42
C SER A 411 4.46 2.89 9.00
N ARG A 412 4.93 1.99 9.87
CA ARG A 412 6.02 1.08 9.51
C ARG A 412 5.76 0.40 8.17
N ASP A 413 6.83 0.05 7.48
CA ASP A 413 6.76 -0.49 6.13
C ASP A 413 6.09 0.48 5.13
N TRP A 414 6.03 1.78 5.48
CA TRP A 414 5.53 2.91 4.66
C TRP A 414 4.09 2.80 4.15
N LYS A 415 3.43 1.69 4.33
CA LYS A 415 2.09 1.43 3.79
C LYS A 415 0.97 2.08 4.60
N GLY A 416 1.25 2.48 5.85
CA GLY A 416 0.23 2.83 6.82
C GLY A 416 -0.48 1.61 7.38
N SER A 417 -1.34 1.84 8.36
CA SER A 417 -2.11 0.77 9.00
C SER A 417 -3.11 0.15 8.02
N ARG A 418 -3.41 -1.11 8.26
CA ARG A 418 -4.33 -1.93 7.50
C ARG A 418 -5.30 -2.61 8.45
N VAL A 419 -6.53 -2.74 8.03
CA VAL A 419 -7.57 -3.49 8.72
C VAL A 419 -7.88 -4.75 7.92
N GLY A 420 -8.14 -5.88 8.59
CA GLY A 420 -8.35 -7.12 7.86
C GLY A 420 -8.83 -8.29 8.69
N LEU A 421 -8.96 -9.41 8.00
CA LEU A 421 -9.39 -10.70 8.51
C LEU A 421 -8.23 -11.66 8.58
N TYR A 422 -8.20 -12.48 9.62
CA TYR A 422 -7.18 -13.50 9.77
C TYR A 422 -7.72 -14.78 10.38
N SER A 423 -7.03 -15.89 10.11
CA SER A 423 -7.18 -17.15 10.82
C SER A 423 -5.85 -17.89 10.82
N TYR A 424 -5.34 -18.23 12.00
CA TYR A 424 -4.11 -19.01 12.14
C TYR A 424 -4.19 -19.95 13.35
N ASN A 425 -3.27 -20.91 13.44
CA ASN A 425 -3.23 -21.83 14.55
C ASN A 425 -1.80 -21.93 15.11
N THR A 426 -1.65 -21.86 16.41
CA THR A 426 -0.32 -21.95 17.06
C THR A 426 0.20 -23.37 17.21
N LYS A 427 -0.66 -24.38 17.00
CA LYS A 427 -0.34 -25.82 17.21
C LYS A 427 -0.11 -26.55 15.89
N ALA A 428 -1.08 -26.51 14.99
CA ALA A 428 -1.07 -27.28 13.74
C ALA A 428 -1.94 -26.59 12.69
N ASP A 429 -1.75 -26.94 11.42
CA ASP A 429 -2.67 -26.55 10.34
C ASP A 429 -4.05 -27.18 10.55
N GLY A 430 -5.10 -26.50 10.10
CA GLY A 430 -6.47 -27.02 10.07
C GLY A 430 -7.45 -26.25 10.95
N GLY A 431 -8.72 -26.58 10.75
CA GLY A 431 -9.87 -25.83 11.26
C GLY A 431 -10.21 -24.63 10.37
N SER A 432 -11.48 -24.26 10.33
CA SER A 432 -11.99 -23.16 9.49
C SER A 432 -12.67 -22.10 10.34
N ALA A 433 -12.39 -20.85 10.06
CA ALA A 433 -13.18 -19.69 10.46
C ALA A 433 -13.97 -19.20 9.26
N TRP A 434 -15.23 -18.84 9.47
CA TRP A 434 -16.15 -18.39 8.42
C TRP A 434 -16.54 -16.94 8.67
N PHE A 435 -16.38 -16.09 7.66
CA PHE A 435 -16.74 -14.67 7.75
C PHE A 435 -17.91 -14.40 6.80
N ASP A 436 -19.03 -13.96 7.35
CA ASP A 436 -20.27 -13.63 6.62
C ASP A 436 -20.21 -12.24 5.99
N SER A 437 -19.59 -11.31 6.73
CA SER A 437 -19.49 -9.93 6.28
C SER A 437 -18.27 -9.22 6.88
N PHE A 438 -17.79 -8.26 6.13
CA PHE A 438 -16.86 -7.24 6.57
C PHE A 438 -17.47 -5.87 6.22
N GLU A 439 -18.00 -5.17 7.21
CA GLU A 439 -18.51 -3.82 7.06
C GLU A 439 -17.44 -2.82 7.47
N TYR A 440 -17.03 -1.96 6.56
CA TYR A 440 -16.07 -0.90 6.85
C TYR A 440 -16.63 0.45 6.44
N LYS A 441 -16.90 1.29 7.43
CA LYS A 441 -17.37 2.67 7.27
C LYS A 441 -16.29 3.63 7.73
N PHE A 442 -16.10 4.72 7.02
CA PHE A 442 -15.11 5.75 7.35
C PHE A 442 -15.59 7.13 6.88
N ASP A 443 -15.05 8.19 7.47
CA ASP A 443 -15.27 9.56 7.03
C ASP A 443 -14.63 9.72 5.63
N GLY A 444 -15.48 9.75 4.64
CA GLY A 444 -15.09 9.68 3.22
C GLY A 444 -14.69 11.02 2.62
N PRO A 445 -14.45 11.05 1.30
CA PRO A 445 -13.83 12.20 0.60
C PRO A 445 -14.56 13.55 0.74
N GLY A 446 -15.74 13.63 1.33
CA GLY A 446 -16.45 14.88 1.63
C GLY A 446 -16.28 15.40 3.05
N GLY A 447 -15.74 14.59 3.98
CA GLY A 447 -15.59 14.94 5.39
C GLY A 447 -14.42 15.89 5.68
N LEU A 448 -13.44 15.95 4.80
CA LEU A 448 -12.23 16.75 4.99
C LEU A 448 -12.40 18.23 4.60
N ALA A 449 -13.40 18.56 3.80
CA ALA A 449 -13.69 19.93 3.39
C ALA A 449 -14.53 20.72 4.41
N ALA A 450 -15.03 20.07 5.47
CA ALA A 450 -15.96 20.68 6.43
C ALA A 450 -15.29 21.15 7.74
N GLU A 451 -13.98 20.89 7.92
CA GLU A 451 -13.25 21.25 9.16
C GLU A 451 -12.22 22.40 8.95
N GLU A 452 -12.56 23.38 8.12
CA GLU A 452 -11.76 24.62 7.98
C GLU A 452 -12.44 25.83 8.59
#